data_2fa578bef2cc0e012cbc1fd260344599
#
_entry.id   2fa578bef2cc0e012cbc1fd260344599
#
_cell.length_a   1.000
_cell.length_b   1.000
_cell.length_c   1.000
_cell.angle_alpha   90.00
_cell.angle_beta   90.00
_cell.angle_gamma   90.00
#
_symmetry.space_group_name_H-M   'P 1'
#
loop_
_entity.id
_entity.type
_entity.pdbx_description
1 polymer ?
#
loop_
_entity_poly.entity_id
_entity_poly.type
_entity_poly.pdbx_seq_one_letter_code
_entity_poly.pdbx_strand_id
1 'polypeptide(L)'
;MTVGDAEGKKAPALFDAHCHLDWEADPAAVARVCGQKGLVLACCTVTPQAFLTARGALAAAPNVVLGVGAHPWWVADGRVGQTDVDLAAELAAEVPLVGEVGLDFSPAHSNAAGNQAQVKALTRICRAAAGAGGGPAGQRTISLHAVRSAGTCLDVLEATGAATRCRCVIHWFSGSSDELGRALRLGCSFSVGERMLATRRGREYARQLPAARLLLETDLPDGAGQGVGADGLLASLDRALTALAQARGVDKDELAAKLSANARALADGVCTLAV
;
A
#
# COMPACT_ATOMS: atom_id res chain seq x y z
N MET A 1 25.25 -34.70 28.81
CA MET A 1 25.04 -33.24 28.66
C MET A 1 24.80 -33.01 27.19
N THR A 2 23.54 -32.96 26.80
CA THR A 2 23.11 -32.66 25.43
C THR A 2 22.96 -31.16 25.35
N VAL A 3 23.80 -30.52 24.53
CA VAL A 3 23.69 -29.11 24.15
C VAL A 3 22.47 -29.04 23.24
N GLY A 4 21.37 -28.48 23.73
CA GLY A 4 20.20 -28.16 22.93
C GLY A 4 20.53 -27.06 21.95
N ASP A 5 20.46 -27.38 20.68
CA ASP A 5 20.49 -26.41 19.58
C ASP A 5 19.34 -25.42 19.79
N ALA A 6 19.69 -24.19 20.14
CA ALA A 6 18.76 -23.07 20.05
C ALA A 6 18.50 -22.83 18.54
N GLU A 7 17.43 -23.42 18.02
CA GLU A 7 16.90 -23.01 16.73
C GLU A 7 16.69 -21.50 16.76
N GLY A 8 17.56 -20.77 16.08
CA GLY A 8 17.45 -19.32 15.94
C GLY A 8 16.10 -18.98 15.34
N LYS A 9 15.22 -18.37 16.12
CA LYS A 9 13.95 -17.83 15.63
C LYS A 9 14.27 -16.92 14.43
N LYS A 10 13.94 -17.39 13.24
CA LYS A 10 14.06 -16.60 12.01
C LYS A 10 13.30 -15.29 12.25
N ALA A 11 13.97 -14.14 12.09
CA ALA A 11 13.33 -12.85 12.26
C ALA A 11 12.04 -12.80 11.42
N PRO A 12 10.94 -12.21 11.92
CA PRO A 12 9.71 -12.13 11.15
C PRO A 12 9.98 -11.39 9.85
N ALA A 13 9.50 -11.94 8.74
CA ALA A 13 9.63 -11.30 7.43
C ALA A 13 8.97 -9.91 7.50
N LEU A 14 9.72 -8.86 7.19
CA LEU A 14 9.16 -7.50 7.09
C LEU A 14 8.29 -7.39 5.84
N PHE A 15 7.36 -6.48 5.86
CA PHE A 15 6.46 -6.22 4.75
C PHE A 15 6.37 -4.70 4.54
N ASP A 16 6.69 -4.25 3.32
CA ASP A 16 6.44 -2.90 2.87
C ASP A 16 5.06 -2.85 2.19
N ALA A 17 4.10 -2.23 2.83
CA ALA A 17 2.71 -2.24 2.38
C ALA A 17 2.41 -1.23 1.26
N HIS A 18 3.38 -0.35 0.93
CA HIS A 18 3.28 0.60 -0.16
C HIS A 18 4.67 1.11 -0.57
N CYS A 19 5.11 0.72 -1.75
CA CYS A 19 6.32 1.23 -2.39
C CYS A 19 6.15 1.35 -3.90
N HIS A 20 7.03 2.09 -4.55
CA HIS A 20 7.11 2.28 -5.99
C HIS A 20 8.32 1.57 -6.58
N LEU A 21 8.44 0.27 -6.32
CA LEU A 21 9.59 -0.54 -6.77
C LEU A 21 9.83 -0.45 -8.29
N ASP A 22 8.78 -0.25 -9.08
CA ASP A 22 8.82 -0.06 -10.53
C ASP A 22 9.60 1.21 -10.97
N TRP A 23 9.90 2.12 -10.05
CA TRP A 23 10.71 3.31 -10.29
C TRP A 23 12.21 3.10 -10.04
N GLU A 24 12.61 1.94 -9.50
CA GLU A 24 14.03 1.56 -9.43
C GLU A 24 14.60 1.34 -10.83
N ALA A 25 15.90 1.59 -11.00
CA ALA A 25 16.59 1.37 -12.27
C ALA A 25 16.61 -0.12 -12.68
N ASP A 26 16.72 -1.01 -11.70
CA ASP A 26 16.59 -2.47 -11.86
C ASP A 26 15.70 -3.02 -10.74
N PRO A 27 14.37 -2.96 -10.93
CA PRO A 27 13.43 -3.41 -9.91
C PRO A 27 13.54 -4.90 -9.59
N ALA A 28 13.97 -5.73 -10.55
CA ALA A 28 14.14 -7.16 -10.33
C ALA A 28 15.36 -7.45 -9.43
N ALA A 29 16.46 -6.75 -9.63
CA ALA A 29 17.64 -6.87 -8.77
C ALA A 29 17.34 -6.40 -7.34
N VAL A 30 16.64 -5.27 -7.18
CA VAL A 30 16.22 -4.76 -5.86
C VAL A 30 15.28 -5.74 -5.18
N ALA A 31 14.25 -6.24 -5.88
CA ALA A 31 13.32 -7.25 -5.37
C ALA A 31 14.05 -8.50 -4.85
N ARG A 32 14.99 -9.02 -5.64
CA ARG A 32 15.78 -10.20 -5.28
C ARG A 32 16.58 -9.97 -3.98
N VAL A 33 17.25 -8.83 -3.84
CA VAL A 33 18.01 -8.50 -2.62
C VAL A 33 17.08 -8.34 -1.42
N CYS A 34 15.94 -7.68 -1.59
CA CYS A 34 14.89 -7.58 -0.57
C CYS A 34 14.40 -8.96 -0.12
N GLY A 35 14.12 -9.86 -1.07
CA GLY A 35 13.70 -11.23 -0.77
C GLY A 35 14.74 -12.04 0.00
N GLN A 36 16.04 -11.92 -0.34
CA GLN A 36 17.14 -12.54 0.41
C GLN A 36 17.20 -12.05 1.86
N LYS A 37 16.78 -10.81 2.11
CA LYS A 37 16.71 -10.19 3.45
C LYS A 37 15.35 -10.40 4.15
N GLY A 38 14.44 -11.19 3.55
CA GLY A 38 13.14 -11.51 4.12
C GLY A 38 12.11 -10.38 4.01
N LEU A 39 12.30 -9.42 3.10
CA LEU A 39 11.35 -8.33 2.86
C LEU A 39 10.38 -8.69 1.73
N VAL A 40 9.09 -8.55 2.00
CA VAL A 40 8.00 -8.61 1.02
C VAL A 40 7.56 -7.19 0.67
N LEU A 41 7.26 -6.95 -0.59
CA LEU A 41 6.99 -5.62 -1.13
C LEU A 41 5.60 -5.58 -1.81
N ALA A 42 4.75 -4.65 -1.41
CA ALA A 42 3.57 -4.27 -2.17
C ALA A 42 3.96 -3.11 -3.11
N CYS A 43 4.27 -3.45 -4.35
CA CYS A 43 4.65 -2.49 -5.38
C CYS A 43 3.38 -1.87 -5.98
N CYS A 44 3.09 -0.62 -5.65
CA CYS A 44 1.99 0.16 -6.18
C CYS A 44 2.45 0.94 -7.41
N THR A 45 1.89 0.65 -8.59
CA THR A 45 2.20 1.42 -9.80
C THR A 45 1.25 2.61 -9.93
N VAL A 46 1.63 3.60 -10.73
CA VAL A 46 0.87 4.87 -10.87
C VAL A 46 0.05 4.96 -12.16
N THR A 47 0.27 4.02 -13.09
CA THR A 47 -0.54 3.86 -14.31
C THR A 47 -0.70 2.37 -14.66
N PRO A 48 -1.75 2.00 -15.41
CA PRO A 48 -1.89 0.64 -15.90
C PRO A 48 -0.77 0.22 -16.86
N GLN A 49 -0.17 1.15 -17.61
CA GLN A 49 0.99 0.88 -18.47
C GLN A 49 2.24 0.54 -17.65
N ALA A 50 2.49 1.29 -16.55
CA ALA A 50 3.57 0.98 -15.63
C ALA A 50 3.38 -0.43 -15.02
N PHE A 51 2.15 -0.79 -14.65
CA PHE A 51 1.82 -2.14 -14.19
C PHE A 51 2.17 -3.21 -15.25
N LEU A 52 1.76 -3.04 -16.49
CA LEU A 52 2.03 -4.01 -17.55
C LEU A 52 3.54 -4.18 -17.78
N THR A 53 4.31 -3.08 -17.73
CA THR A 53 5.77 -3.10 -17.83
C THR A 53 6.41 -3.81 -16.63
N ALA A 54 6.04 -3.41 -15.41
CA ALA A 54 6.57 -3.97 -14.16
C ALA A 54 6.23 -5.46 -14.02
N ARG A 55 5.06 -5.90 -14.49
CA ARG A 55 4.64 -7.31 -14.46
C ARG A 55 5.63 -8.22 -15.20
N GLY A 56 6.17 -7.76 -16.34
CA GLY A 56 7.22 -8.49 -17.06
C GLY A 56 8.54 -8.50 -16.30
N ALA A 57 8.97 -7.36 -15.79
CA ALA A 57 10.24 -7.22 -15.08
C ALA A 57 10.26 -7.97 -13.74
N LEU A 58 9.13 -8.04 -13.04
CA LEU A 58 8.98 -8.64 -11.70
C LEU A 58 8.40 -10.05 -11.72
N ALA A 59 8.22 -10.66 -12.89
CA ALA A 59 7.60 -11.99 -13.03
C ALA A 59 8.30 -13.09 -12.20
N ALA A 60 9.61 -12.97 -11.97
CA ALA A 60 10.43 -13.92 -11.19
C ALA A 60 10.66 -13.48 -9.73
N ALA A 61 9.93 -12.49 -9.22
CA ALA A 61 10.09 -11.93 -7.88
C ALA A 61 8.95 -12.40 -6.93
N PRO A 62 9.06 -13.56 -6.27
CA PRO A 62 7.97 -14.14 -5.48
C PRO A 62 7.66 -13.33 -4.21
N ASN A 63 8.55 -12.43 -3.81
CA ASN A 63 8.39 -11.53 -2.68
C ASN A 63 7.76 -10.18 -3.07
N VAL A 64 7.26 -10.03 -4.30
CA VAL A 64 6.60 -8.80 -4.75
C VAL A 64 5.13 -9.07 -5.05
N VAL A 65 4.26 -8.29 -4.44
CA VAL A 65 2.84 -8.18 -4.81
C VAL A 65 2.70 -6.94 -5.66
N LEU A 66 2.48 -7.13 -6.96
CA LEU A 66 2.38 -6.02 -7.90
C LEU A 66 0.94 -5.52 -8.01
N GLY A 67 0.75 -4.22 -7.84
CA GLY A 67 -0.52 -3.52 -7.87
C GLY A 67 -0.72 -2.66 -9.11
N VAL A 68 -1.94 -2.70 -9.67
CA VAL A 68 -2.34 -1.83 -10.78
C VAL A 68 -2.88 -0.51 -10.24
N GLY A 69 -2.30 0.60 -10.69
CA GLY A 69 -2.65 1.95 -10.26
C GLY A 69 -3.21 2.85 -11.36
N ALA A 70 -3.84 3.91 -10.88
CA ALA A 70 -4.20 5.13 -11.62
C ALA A 70 -4.11 6.29 -10.62
N HIS A 71 -2.90 6.83 -10.46
CA HIS A 71 -2.59 7.80 -9.43
C HIS A 71 -3.40 9.10 -9.63
N PRO A 72 -4.00 9.68 -8.58
CA PRO A 72 -4.90 10.83 -8.71
C PRO A 72 -4.28 12.05 -9.38
N TRP A 73 -2.98 12.33 -9.20
CA TRP A 73 -2.31 13.44 -9.88
C TRP A 73 -2.36 13.31 -11.40
N TRP A 74 -2.11 12.10 -11.91
CA TRP A 74 -2.03 11.82 -13.34
C TRP A 74 -3.41 11.69 -13.98
N VAL A 75 -4.41 11.36 -13.17
CA VAL A 75 -5.82 11.48 -13.57
C VAL A 75 -6.24 12.96 -13.67
N ALA A 76 -5.84 13.78 -12.68
CA ALA A 76 -6.22 15.18 -12.62
C ALA A 76 -5.59 16.02 -13.77
N ASP A 77 -4.35 15.69 -14.16
CA ASP A 77 -3.63 16.41 -15.24
C ASP A 77 -3.81 15.78 -16.63
N GLY A 78 -4.56 14.68 -16.74
CA GLY A 78 -4.92 14.03 -18.00
C GLY A 78 -3.86 13.06 -18.55
N ARG A 79 -2.75 12.81 -17.83
CA ARG A 79 -1.77 11.77 -18.21
C ARG A 79 -2.37 10.36 -18.13
N VAL A 80 -3.34 10.15 -17.26
CA VAL A 80 -4.19 8.96 -17.20
C VAL A 80 -5.58 9.36 -17.68
N GLY A 81 -5.89 9.01 -18.93
CA GLY A 81 -7.18 9.29 -19.56
C GLY A 81 -8.23 8.22 -19.31
N GLN A 82 -9.41 8.39 -19.93
CA GLN A 82 -10.54 7.46 -19.72
C GLN A 82 -10.19 6.01 -20.14
N THR A 83 -9.47 5.84 -21.23
CA THR A 83 -9.04 4.50 -21.71
C THR A 83 -8.11 3.82 -20.70
N ASP A 84 -7.22 4.59 -20.06
CA ASP A 84 -6.32 4.07 -19.03
C ASP A 84 -7.09 3.68 -17.76
N VAL A 85 -8.08 4.50 -17.38
CA VAL A 85 -8.97 4.18 -16.25
C VAL A 85 -9.77 2.91 -16.52
N ASP A 86 -10.25 2.70 -17.73
CA ASP A 86 -10.98 1.48 -18.11
C ASP A 86 -10.06 0.26 -18.07
N LEU A 87 -8.84 0.37 -18.61
CA LEU A 87 -7.82 -0.67 -18.51
C LEU A 87 -7.44 -0.97 -17.05
N ALA A 88 -7.24 0.06 -16.22
CA ALA A 88 -6.97 -0.12 -14.79
C ALA A 88 -8.12 -0.84 -14.09
N ALA A 89 -9.37 -0.54 -14.45
CA ALA A 89 -10.54 -1.21 -13.90
C ALA A 89 -10.65 -2.69 -14.33
N GLU A 90 -10.35 -3.01 -15.59
CA GLU A 90 -10.29 -4.39 -16.09
C GLU A 90 -9.23 -5.19 -15.31
N LEU A 91 -8.02 -4.66 -15.21
CA LEU A 91 -6.93 -5.28 -14.46
C LEU A 91 -7.25 -5.39 -12.97
N ALA A 92 -7.90 -4.39 -12.35
CA ALA A 92 -8.29 -4.41 -10.95
C ALA A 92 -9.27 -5.56 -10.61
N ALA A 93 -10.00 -6.06 -11.61
CA ALA A 93 -10.85 -7.25 -11.45
C ALA A 93 -10.06 -8.57 -11.45
N GLU A 94 -8.78 -8.57 -11.83
CA GLU A 94 -7.96 -9.78 -11.99
C GLU A 94 -6.83 -9.89 -10.98
N VAL A 95 -6.26 -8.74 -10.56
CA VAL A 95 -5.07 -8.70 -9.70
C VAL A 95 -5.43 -8.64 -8.21
N PRO A 96 -4.54 -9.12 -7.34
CA PRO A 96 -4.77 -9.12 -5.88
C PRO A 96 -4.59 -7.74 -5.24
N LEU A 97 -3.75 -6.87 -5.82
CA LEU A 97 -3.46 -5.52 -5.33
C LEU A 97 -3.89 -4.48 -6.37
N VAL A 98 -4.66 -3.51 -5.92
CA VAL A 98 -5.03 -2.31 -6.68
C VAL A 98 -4.39 -1.11 -5.97
N GLY A 99 -3.49 -0.45 -6.63
CA GLY A 99 -2.77 0.70 -6.06
C GLY A 99 -1.53 1.09 -6.91
N GLU A 100 -1.26 2.38 -6.90
CA GLU A 100 -1.87 3.43 -6.12
C GLU A 100 -3.08 4.03 -6.84
N VAL A 101 -4.18 4.12 -6.15
CA VAL A 101 -5.42 4.78 -6.61
C VAL A 101 -5.92 5.72 -5.50
N GLY A 102 -6.78 6.66 -5.81
CA GLY A 102 -7.30 7.52 -4.77
C GLY A 102 -7.66 8.92 -5.25
N LEU A 103 -7.63 9.88 -4.30
CA LEU A 103 -7.98 11.27 -4.53
C LEU A 103 -6.94 12.20 -3.88
N ASP A 104 -6.56 13.26 -4.60
CA ASP A 104 -5.77 14.35 -4.06
C ASP A 104 -6.43 15.69 -4.36
N PHE A 105 -6.94 16.34 -3.30
CA PHE A 105 -7.55 17.67 -3.38
C PHE A 105 -6.63 18.75 -2.81
N SER A 106 -5.32 18.51 -2.81
CA SER A 106 -4.33 19.54 -2.50
C SER A 106 -4.33 20.63 -3.59
N PRO A 107 -3.96 21.88 -3.27
CA PRO A 107 -4.00 22.99 -4.24
C PRO A 107 -3.15 22.74 -5.50
N ALA A 108 -2.11 21.92 -5.39
CA ALA A 108 -1.24 21.60 -6.53
C ALA A 108 -1.92 20.67 -7.56
N HIS A 109 -2.89 19.86 -7.14
CA HIS A 109 -3.51 18.82 -7.95
C HIS A 109 -5.04 18.91 -8.03
N SER A 110 -5.61 20.02 -7.52
CA SER A 110 -7.05 20.20 -7.38
C SER A 110 -7.56 21.34 -8.24
N ASN A 111 -8.49 21.02 -9.11
CA ASN A 111 -9.43 21.92 -9.76
C ASN A 111 -10.75 21.16 -9.98
N ALA A 112 -11.84 21.87 -10.27
CA ALA A 112 -13.17 21.26 -10.34
C ALA A 112 -13.25 20.09 -11.34
N ALA A 113 -12.66 20.21 -12.51
CA ALA A 113 -12.65 19.17 -13.54
C ALA A 113 -11.76 17.97 -13.13
N GLY A 114 -10.57 18.26 -12.63
CA GLY A 114 -9.62 17.24 -12.16
C GLY A 114 -10.18 16.45 -10.96
N ASN A 115 -10.79 17.12 -10.00
CA ASN A 115 -11.43 16.46 -8.85
C ASN A 115 -12.56 15.52 -9.31
N GLN A 116 -13.38 15.97 -10.27
CA GLN A 116 -14.44 15.13 -10.82
C GLN A 116 -13.87 13.91 -11.58
N ALA A 117 -12.78 14.10 -12.34
CA ALA A 117 -12.11 13.03 -13.04
C ALA A 117 -11.53 11.99 -12.07
N GLN A 118 -10.85 12.43 -10.99
CA GLN A 118 -10.33 11.57 -9.94
C GLN A 118 -11.44 10.72 -9.29
N VAL A 119 -12.58 11.36 -8.90
CA VAL A 119 -13.71 10.65 -8.27
C VAL A 119 -14.32 9.62 -9.22
N LYS A 120 -14.48 9.95 -10.51
CA LYS A 120 -14.98 9.00 -11.52
C LYS A 120 -14.02 7.82 -11.70
N ALA A 121 -12.72 8.07 -11.79
CA ALA A 121 -11.70 7.04 -11.94
C ALA A 121 -11.69 6.10 -10.73
N LEU A 122 -11.61 6.64 -9.51
CA LEU A 122 -11.65 5.84 -8.29
C LEU A 122 -12.94 5.02 -8.19
N THR A 123 -14.10 5.61 -8.50
CA THR A 123 -15.38 4.91 -8.48
C THR A 123 -15.41 3.74 -9.47
N ARG A 124 -14.88 3.94 -10.68
CA ARG A 124 -14.83 2.92 -11.73
C ARG A 124 -13.96 1.74 -11.31
N ILE A 125 -12.75 2.04 -10.80
CA ILE A 125 -11.76 1.04 -10.37
C ILE A 125 -12.26 0.28 -9.12
N CYS A 126 -12.73 0.98 -8.08
CA CYS A 126 -13.26 0.36 -6.87
C CYS A 126 -14.47 -0.54 -7.15
N ARG A 127 -15.37 -0.16 -8.09
CA ARG A 127 -16.50 -0.99 -8.50
C ARG A 127 -16.05 -2.28 -9.18
N ALA A 128 -15.04 -2.22 -10.03
CA ALA A 128 -14.47 -3.38 -10.69
C ALA A 128 -13.79 -4.32 -9.69
N ALA A 129 -12.94 -3.79 -8.80
CA ALA A 129 -12.29 -4.55 -7.75
C ALA A 129 -13.29 -5.24 -6.81
N ALA A 130 -14.36 -4.54 -6.41
CA ALA A 130 -15.43 -5.07 -5.55
C ALA A 130 -16.35 -6.07 -6.28
N GLY A 131 -16.62 -5.86 -7.58
CA GLY A 131 -17.50 -6.69 -8.38
C GLY A 131 -16.94 -8.08 -8.69
N ALA A 132 -15.63 -8.19 -8.77
CA ALA A 132 -14.92 -9.43 -9.07
C ALA A 132 -14.81 -10.41 -7.85
N GLY A 133 -15.65 -10.24 -6.84
CA GLY A 133 -15.62 -10.93 -5.56
C GLY A 133 -15.43 -12.43 -5.66
N GLY A 134 -14.44 -12.97 -4.93
CA GLY A 134 -14.22 -14.40 -4.77
C GLY A 134 -13.54 -15.12 -5.93
N GLY A 135 -12.94 -14.40 -6.89
CA GLY A 135 -12.12 -15.01 -7.95
C GLY A 135 -10.89 -15.73 -7.39
N PRO A 136 -10.06 -16.37 -8.25
CA PRO A 136 -8.88 -17.14 -7.83
C PRO A 136 -7.88 -16.36 -6.95
N ALA A 137 -7.91 -15.04 -7.03
CA ALA A 137 -7.05 -14.15 -6.23
C ALA A 137 -7.61 -13.83 -4.83
N GLY A 138 -8.78 -14.36 -4.44
CA GLY A 138 -9.39 -14.05 -3.15
C GLY A 138 -9.85 -12.58 -3.02
N GLN A 139 -9.88 -12.06 -1.80
CA GLN A 139 -10.26 -10.68 -1.51
C GLN A 139 -9.14 -9.71 -1.91
N ARG A 140 -9.44 -8.74 -2.79
CA ARG A 140 -8.46 -7.75 -3.26
C ARG A 140 -8.09 -6.74 -2.20
N THR A 141 -6.85 -6.30 -2.22
CA THR A 141 -6.38 -5.17 -1.41
C THR A 141 -6.37 -3.90 -2.27
N ILE A 142 -6.89 -2.79 -1.74
CA ILE A 142 -6.84 -1.48 -2.39
C ILE A 142 -5.96 -0.57 -1.55
N SER A 143 -4.86 -0.08 -2.12
CA SER A 143 -3.99 0.93 -1.51
C SER A 143 -4.41 2.33 -1.98
N LEU A 144 -4.84 3.16 -1.03
CA LEU A 144 -5.53 4.43 -1.27
C LEU A 144 -4.70 5.64 -0.91
N HIS A 145 -4.49 6.51 -1.89
CA HIS A 145 -4.07 7.89 -1.71
C HIS A 145 -5.24 8.76 -1.27
N ALA A 146 -5.12 9.51 -0.18
CA ALA A 146 -6.22 10.29 0.38
C ALA A 146 -5.78 11.64 0.96
N VAL A 147 -5.28 12.54 0.09
CA VAL A 147 -4.82 13.86 0.52
C VAL A 147 -5.94 14.89 0.40
N ARG A 148 -6.36 15.46 1.55
CA ARG A 148 -7.51 16.40 1.68
C ARG A 148 -8.83 15.85 1.11
N SER A 149 -8.97 14.56 1.02
CA SER A 149 -10.05 13.86 0.32
C SER A 149 -10.54 12.61 1.03
N ALA A 150 -10.07 12.35 2.25
CA ALA A 150 -10.37 11.11 2.97
C ALA A 150 -11.87 10.84 3.07
N GLY A 151 -12.68 11.84 3.39
CA GLY A 151 -14.16 11.72 3.43
C GLY A 151 -14.72 11.25 2.09
N THR A 152 -14.31 11.87 0.99
CA THR A 152 -14.79 11.50 -0.38
C THR A 152 -14.27 10.10 -0.78
N CYS A 153 -13.05 9.73 -0.42
CA CYS A 153 -12.56 8.35 -0.63
C CYS A 153 -13.46 7.34 0.08
N LEU A 154 -13.83 7.59 1.34
CA LEU A 154 -14.71 6.71 2.11
C LEU A 154 -16.12 6.64 1.50
N ASP A 155 -16.66 7.75 0.99
CA ASP A 155 -17.93 7.77 0.26
C ASP A 155 -17.89 6.85 -0.96
N VAL A 156 -16.79 6.89 -1.74
CA VAL A 156 -16.60 6.01 -2.89
C VAL A 156 -16.51 4.54 -2.48
N LEU A 157 -15.75 4.23 -1.42
CA LEU A 157 -15.62 2.85 -0.94
C LEU A 157 -16.98 2.27 -0.51
N GLU A 158 -17.80 3.04 0.18
CA GLU A 158 -19.16 2.62 0.58
C GLU A 158 -20.08 2.47 -0.63
N ALA A 159 -20.15 3.49 -1.51
CA ALA A 159 -21.03 3.49 -2.67
C ALA A 159 -20.72 2.39 -3.69
N THR A 160 -19.47 1.92 -3.76
CA THR A 160 -19.05 0.84 -4.67
C THR A 160 -19.11 -0.54 -4.03
N GLY A 161 -19.29 -0.62 -2.71
CA GLY A 161 -19.22 -1.86 -1.94
C GLY A 161 -17.76 -2.33 -1.69
N ALA A 162 -16.74 -1.53 -2.07
CA ALA A 162 -15.35 -1.88 -1.87
C ALA A 162 -15.00 -1.97 -0.38
N ALA A 163 -15.60 -1.14 0.48
CA ALA A 163 -15.40 -1.18 1.93
C ALA A 163 -15.70 -2.57 2.55
N THR A 164 -16.62 -3.34 1.97
CA THR A 164 -17.03 -4.65 2.50
C THR A 164 -16.44 -5.84 1.74
N ARG A 165 -16.09 -5.64 0.46
CA ARG A 165 -15.64 -6.71 -0.43
C ARG A 165 -14.13 -6.70 -0.69
N CYS A 166 -13.46 -5.61 -0.36
CA CYS A 166 -12.01 -5.46 -0.50
C CYS A 166 -11.37 -5.17 0.87
N ARG A 167 -10.07 -5.39 0.96
CA ARG A 167 -9.25 -4.90 2.06
C ARG A 167 -8.74 -3.52 1.69
N CYS A 168 -9.23 -2.47 2.35
CA CYS A 168 -8.85 -1.10 2.05
C CYS A 168 -7.71 -0.66 2.97
N VAL A 169 -6.61 -0.21 2.41
CA VAL A 169 -5.46 0.37 3.11
C VAL A 169 -5.37 1.85 2.73
N ILE A 170 -5.45 2.75 3.69
CA ILE A 170 -5.17 4.16 3.45
C ILE A 170 -3.70 4.38 3.80
N HIS A 171 -2.88 4.65 2.78
CA HIS A 171 -1.49 4.94 3.01
C HIS A 171 -1.32 6.39 3.46
N TRP A 172 -0.33 6.63 4.32
CA TRP A 172 0.00 7.95 4.86
C TRP A 172 -1.23 8.82 5.21
N PHE A 173 -2.10 8.29 6.07
CA PHE A 173 -3.34 8.99 6.44
C PHE A 173 -3.10 10.38 7.02
N SER A 174 -3.73 11.40 6.43
CA SER A 174 -3.61 12.81 6.82
C SER A 174 -4.97 13.52 7.05
N GLY A 175 -6.07 12.78 7.04
CA GLY A 175 -7.43 13.29 7.24
C GLY A 175 -7.72 13.81 8.66
N SER A 176 -8.98 14.13 8.94
CA SER A 176 -9.47 14.53 10.27
C SER A 176 -9.64 13.32 11.21
N SER A 177 -9.82 13.56 12.48
CA SER A 177 -10.11 12.51 13.47
C SER A 177 -11.47 11.84 13.22
N ASP A 178 -12.45 12.58 12.72
CA ASP A 178 -13.76 12.03 12.36
C ASP A 178 -13.67 11.09 11.16
N GLU A 179 -12.88 11.47 10.14
CA GLU A 179 -12.58 10.62 8.98
C GLU A 179 -11.80 9.38 9.39
N LEU A 180 -10.82 9.50 10.31
CA LEU A 180 -10.10 8.35 10.88
C LEU A 180 -11.07 7.39 11.57
N GLY A 181 -11.96 7.91 12.42
CA GLY A 181 -12.98 7.12 13.10
C GLY A 181 -13.94 6.42 12.12
N ARG A 182 -14.34 7.11 11.02
CA ARG A 182 -15.16 6.52 9.95
C ARG A 182 -14.40 5.40 9.22
N ALA A 183 -13.16 5.64 8.83
CA ALA A 183 -12.32 4.65 8.15
C ALA A 183 -12.13 3.38 9.00
N LEU A 184 -11.93 3.53 10.32
CA LEU A 184 -11.86 2.40 11.25
C LEU A 184 -13.16 1.61 11.31
N ARG A 185 -14.32 2.27 11.35
CA ARG A 185 -15.64 1.60 11.32
C ARG A 185 -15.87 0.84 10.01
N LEU A 186 -15.36 1.35 8.90
CA LEU A 186 -15.40 0.68 7.59
C LEU A 186 -14.39 -0.47 7.47
N GLY A 187 -13.56 -0.70 8.50
CA GLY A 187 -12.60 -1.79 8.52
C GLY A 187 -11.30 -1.50 7.79
N CYS A 188 -11.01 -0.24 7.43
CA CYS A 188 -9.75 0.13 6.80
C CYS A 188 -8.55 -0.16 7.67
N SER A 189 -7.43 -0.51 7.04
CA SER A 189 -6.09 -0.54 7.62
C SER A 189 -5.32 0.72 7.20
N PHE A 190 -4.19 0.97 7.87
CA PHE A 190 -3.39 2.17 7.65
C PHE A 190 -1.92 1.79 7.58
N SER A 191 -1.25 2.16 6.51
CA SER A 191 0.20 2.05 6.44
C SER A 191 0.86 3.35 6.88
N VAL A 192 1.93 3.21 7.63
CA VAL A 192 2.66 4.31 8.22
C VAL A 192 4.14 4.23 7.85
N GLY A 193 4.65 5.33 7.31
CA GLY A 193 6.02 5.49 6.91
C GLY A 193 6.72 6.62 7.67
N GLU A 194 8.01 6.82 7.39
CA GLU A 194 8.82 7.87 8.01
C GLU A 194 8.21 9.26 7.89
N ARG A 195 7.67 9.60 6.71
CA ARG A 195 7.10 10.92 6.41
C ARG A 195 5.88 11.22 7.27
N MET A 196 4.98 10.24 7.42
CA MET A 196 3.84 10.37 8.30
C MET A 196 4.30 10.57 9.75
N LEU A 197 5.25 9.75 10.21
CA LEU A 197 5.77 9.78 11.57
C LEU A 197 6.65 11.00 11.87
N ALA A 198 7.18 11.68 10.86
CA ALA A 198 7.87 12.96 11.03
C ALA A 198 6.93 14.08 11.49
N THR A 199 5.63 13.98 11.21
CA THR A 199 4.63 14.98 11.61
C THR A 199 4.08 14.70 13.01
N ARG A 200 3.77 15.76 13.78
CA ARG A 200 3.12 15.62 15.10
C ARG A 200 1.78 14.88 14.99
N ARG A 201 0.98 15.24 14.00
CA ARG A 201 -0.35 14.66 13.76
C ARG A 201 -0.26 13.18 13.36
N GLY A 202 0.67 12.84 12.47
CA GLY A 202 0.89 11.47 12.04
C GLY A 202 1.32 10.56 13.19
N ARG A 203 2.24 11.03 14.05
CA ARG A 203 2.62 10.28 15.27
C ARG A 203 1.44 10.07 16.20
N GLU A 204 0.59 11.08 16.41
CA GLU A 204 -0.58 10.93 17.27
C GLU A 204 -1.58 9.92 16.70
N TYR A 205 -1.86 9.95 15.41
CA TYR A 205 -2.69 8.95 14.75
C TYR A 205 -2.08 7.54 14.84
N ALA A 206 -0.81 7.40 14.52
CA ALA A 206 -0.12 6.12 14.59
C ALA A 206 -0.10 5.55 16.03
N ARG A 207 -0.08 6.42 17.07
CA ARG A 207 -0.18 6.03 18.47
C ARG A 207 -1.57 5.50 18.82
N GLN A 208 -2.64 6.14 18.32
CA GLN A 208 -4.04 5.84 18.67
C GLN A 208 -4.63 4.68 17.84
N LEU A 209 -4.14 4.45 16.62
CA LEU A 209 -4.66 3.40 15.76
C LEU A 209 -4.55 2.03 16.41
N PRO A 210 -5.57 1.16 16.29
CA PRO A 210 -5.48 -0.22 16.76
C PRO A 210 -4.31 -0.94 16.09
N ALA A 211 -3.46 -1.61 16.88
CA ALA A 211 -2.29 -2.31 16.37
C ALA A 211 -2.63 -3.33 15.26
N ALA A 212 -3.83 -3.93 15.31
CA ALA A 212 -4.32 -4.86 14.29
C ALA A 212 -4.67 -4.19 12.93
N ARG A 213 -4.67 -2.86 12.86
CA ARG A 213 -4.98 -2.08 11.64
C ARG A 213 -3.76 -1.34 11.09
N LEU A 214 -2.60 -1.51 11.72
CA LEU A 214 -1.36 -0.86 11.32
C LEU A 214 -0.53 -1.76 10.40
N LEU A 215 0.11 -1.12 9.43
CA LEU A 215 1.10 -1.67 8.50
C LEU A 215 2.29 -0.71 8.46
N LEU A 216 3.44 -1.17 7.95
CA LEU A 216 4.56 -0.30 7.60
C LEU A 216 4.58 -0.05 6.10
N GLU A 217 5.12 1.10 5.71
CA GLU A 217 5.38 1.45 4.32
C GLU A 217 6.65 2.28 4.19
N THR A 218 7.21 2.32 2.98
CA THR A 218 8.26 3.29 2.64
C THR A 218 7.73 4.45 1.81
N ASP A 219 6.81 4.18 0.89
CA ASP A 219 6.40 5.10 -0.16
C ASP A 219 7.60 5.58 -1.01
N LEU A 220 8.56 4.68 -1.24
CA LEU A 220 9.80 4.91 -1.97
C LEU A 220 9.92 4.01 -3.20
N PRO A 221 10.71 4.43 -4.20
CA PRO A 221 11.33 5.76 -4.41
C PRO A 221 10.34 6.91 -4.58
N ASP A 222 10.82 8.15 -4.41
CA ASP A 222 10.01 9.38 -4.55
C ASP A 222 9.67 9.77 -5.99
N GLY A 223 10.30 9.13 -6.95
CA GLY A 223 10.12 9.40 -8.37
C GLY A 223 10.90 8.43 -9.24
N ALA A 224 10.45 8.28 -10.48
CA ALA A 224 11.09 7.41 -11.46
C ALA A 224 12.57 7.81 -11.67
N GLY A 225 13.46 6.82 -11.61
CA GLY A 225 14.90 7.01 -11.75
C GLY A 225 15.63 7.56 -10.49
N GLN A 226 14.92 7.71 -9.38
CA GLN A 226 15.51 8.11 -8.09
C GLN A 226 15.65 6.92 -7.14
N GLY A 227 16.01 5.76 -7.68
CA GLY A 227 16.08 4.51 -6.93
C GLY A 227 16.89 4.63 -5.63
N VAL A 228 16.42 3.97 -4.59
CA VAL A 228 17.06 3.92 -3.27
C VAL A 228 17.70 2.56 -2.98
N GLY A 229 17.40 1.58 -3.81
CA GLY A 229 17.86 0.21 -3.66
C GLY A 229 17.31 -0.51 -2.42
N ALA A 230 17.64 -1.78 -2.29
CA ALA A 230 17.16 -2.61 -1.18
C ALA A 230 17.58 -2.08 0.20
N ASP A 231 18.79 -1.56 0.32
CA ASP A 231 19.29 -1.04 1.60
C ASP A 231 18.56 0.25 2.00
N GLY A 232 18.20 1.10 1.04
CA GLY A 232 17.40 2.30 1.29
C GLY A 232 15.98 1.96 1.78
N LEU A 233 15.30 1.00 1.13
CA LEU A 233 13.98 0.53 1.55
C LEU A 233 14.03 -0.05 2.97
N LEU A 234 14.97 -0.96 3.25
CA LEU A 234 15.12 -1.57 4.58
C LEU A 234 15.43 -0.54 5.66
N ALA A 235 16.33 0.40 5.37
CA ALA A 235 16.68 1.46 6.32
C ALA A 235 15.48 2.37 6.62
N SER A 236 14.66 2.70 5.62
CA SER A 236 13.44 3.48 5.80
C SER A 236 12.42 2.74 6.67
N LEU A 237 12.16 1.46 6.38
CA LEU A 237 11.26 0.64 7.22
C LEU A 237 11.76 0.52 8.66
N ASP A 238 13.07 0.35 8.87
CA ASP A 238 13.65 0.25 10.21
C ASP A 238 13.48 1.54 11.01
N ARG A 239 13.70 2.71 10.37
CA ARG A 239 13.45 4.01 10.99
C ARG A 239 11.96 4.24 11.29
N ALA A 240 11.08 3.88 10.35
CA ALA A 240 9.63 3.97 10.56
C ALA A 240 9.18 3.08 11.73
N LEU A 241 9.62 1.83 11.76
CA LEU A 241 9.32 0.89 12.85
C LEU A 241 9.82 1.39 14.19
N THR A 242 11.05 1.91 14.25
CA THR A 242 11.64 2.47 15.45
C THR A 242 10.83 3.66 15.96
N ALA A 243 10.49 4.60 15.08
CA ALA A 243 9.68 5.77 15.43
C ALA A 243 8.26 5.38 15.88
N LEU A 244 7.65 4.38 15.24
CA LEU A 244 6.34 3.88 15.61
C LEU A 244 6.36 3.19 16.99
N ALA A 245 7.36 2.34 17.27
CA ALA A 245 7.53 1.67 18.54
C ALA A 245 7.71 2.68 19.68
N GLN A 246 8.54 3.70 19.48
CA GLN A 246 8.74 4.81 20.41
C GLN A 246 7.42 5.60 20.65
N ALA A 247 6.71 5.96 19.58
CA ALA A 247 5.45 6.70 19.70
C ALA A 247 4.38 5.92 20.48
N ARG A 248 4.39 4.60 20.39
CA ARG A 248 3.44 3.70 21.06
C ARG A 248 3.91 3.22 22.43
N GLY A 249 5.18 3.39 22.77
CA GLY A 249 5.77 2.91 24.03
C GLY A 249 5.78 1.37 24.11
N VAL A 250 6.05 0.67 23.01
CA VAL A 250 6.05 -0.79 22.92
C VAL A 250 7.41 -1.31 22.44
N ASP A 251 7.69 -2.59 22.68
CA ASP A 251 8.88 -3.24 22.15
C ASP A 251 8.87 -3.28 20.63
N LYS A 252 10.02 -3.01 20.01
CA LYS A 252 10.18 -2.92 18.55
C LYS A 252 9.97 -4.27 17.87
N ASP A 253 10.50 -5.34 18.44
CA ASP A 253 10.47 -6.68 17.83
C ASP A 253 9.06 -7.28 17.94
N GLU A 254 8.39 -7.08 19.08
CA GLU A 254 6.98 -7.45 19.27
C GLU A 254 6.08 -6.70 18.27
N LEU A 255 6.32 -5.40 18.08
CA LEU A 255 5.59 -4.60 17.11
C LEU A 255 5.86 -5.09 15.69
N ALA A 256 7.12 -5.35 15.32
CA ALA A 256 7.49 -5.90 14.01
C ALA A 256 6.76 -7.20 13.71
N ALA A 257 6.74 -8.13 14.65
CA ALA A 257 6.01 -9.40 14.52
C ALA A 257 4.51 -9.17 14.29
N LYS A 258 3.90 -8.23 15.04
CA LYS A 258 2.48 -7.88 14.89
C LYS A 258 2.17 -7.28 13.54
N LEU A 259 2.98 -6.31 13.07
CA LEU A 259 2.77 -5.65 11.78
C LEU A 259 2.98 -6.63 10.61
N SER A 260 3.97 -7.52 10.72
CA SER A 260 4.19 -8.60 9.76
C SER A 260 3.00 -9.55 9.67
N ALA A 261 2.40 -9.91 10.80
CA ALA A 261 1.19 -10.73 10.83
C ALA A 261 -0.01 -10.03 10.17
N ASN A 262 -0.20 -8.72 10.44
CA ASN A 262 -1.23 -7.93 9.78
C ASN A 262 -1.06 -7.88 8.26
N ALA A 263 0.18 -7.68 7.81
CA ALA A 263 0.50 -7.59 6.39
C ALA A 263 0.31 -8.92 5.66
N ARG A 264 0.70 -10.04 6.28
CA ARG A 264 0.43 -11.38 5.71
C ARG A 264 -1.06 -11.60 5.51
N ALA A 265 -1.90 -11.22 6.45
CA ALA A 265 -3.34 -11.33 6.30
C ALA A 265 -3.89 -10.50 5.10
N LEU A 266 -3.17 -9.47 4.65
CA LEU A 266 -3.49 -8.71 3.43
C LEU A 266 -2.95 -9.38 2.17
N ALA A 267 -1.89 -10.17 2.29
CA ALA A 267 -1.24 -10.89 1.19
C ALA A 267 -1.75 -12.33 1.02
N ASP A 268 -2.59 -12.82 1.93
CA ASP A 268 -3.15 -14.18 1.86
C ASP A 268 -3.93 -14.38 0.56
N GLY A 269 -3.43 -15.33 -0.25
CA GLY A 269 -3.90 -15.61 -1.60
C GLY A 269 -2.98 -15.10 -2.71
N VAL A 270 -1.93 -14.34 -2.39
CA VAL A 270 -1.04 -13.71 -3.39
C VAL A 270 0.38 -14.27 -3.35
N CYS A 271 0.87 -14.60 -2.17
CA CYS A 271 2.24 -15.08 -2.00
C CYS A 271 2.22 -16.45 -1.35
N THR A 272 2.45 -17.51 -2.11
CA THR A 272 2.96 -18.77 -1.60
C THR A 272 4.40 -18.51 -1.18
N LEU A 273 4.59 -17.84 -0.04
CA LEU A 273 5.88 -17.81 0.62
C LEU A 273 6.18 -19.24 1.01
N ALA A 274 7.08 -19.90 0.27
CA ALA A 274 7.70 -21.13 0.71
C ALA A 274 8.29 -20.88 2.11
N VAL A 275 7.77 -21.62 3.08
CA VAL A 275 8.24 -21.69 4.46
C VAL A 275 9.63 -22.28 4.49
#